data_facf2dd0a359aac5d8e2624044606585
#
_entry.id   facf2dd0a359aac5d8e2624044606585
#
_cell.length_a   1.000
_cell.length_b   1.000
_cell.length_c   1.000
_cell.angle_alpha   90.00
_cell.angle_beta   90.00
_cell.angle_gamma   90.00
#
_symmetry.space_group_name_H-M   'P 1'
#
loop_
_entity.id
_entity.type
_entity.pdbx_description
1 polymer ?
#
loop_
_entity_poly.entity_id
_entity_poly.type
_entity_poly.pdbx_seq_one_letter_code
_entity_poly.pdbx_strand_id
1 'polypeptide(L)'
;MSKRKNAQRSRKYSVRNRMVKATKKYKDTIFRMLFENKENLLSHYNAMNHKNYTDADALQVVTLENSIYMGMKNDLAFILDMNLYLYEHQSTYNPNMPLRDLFYISNEYQKLVVQKSLYSSVLQKIPAPKFVVFYNGTKKIEDISEFRLSSAYECQTDDPNLELRVTVLNVNEGHNQELMEHCQTLKEYAQYVTKVRKYTSLGELS
;
A
#
# COMPACT_ATOMS: atom_id res chain seq x y z
N MET A 1 -72.75 13.77 29.30
CA MET A 1 -71.48 13.69 30.07
C MET A 1 -70.61 12.63 29.39
N SER A 2 -69.61 13.06 28.60
CA SER A 2 -68.77 12.18 27.80
C SER A 2 -67.37 12.05 28.45
N LYS A 3 -66.98 10.84 28.84
CA LYS A 3 -65.65 10.54 29.36
C LYS A 3 -64.71 10.32 28.22
N ARG A 4 -63.77 11.25 27.99
CA ARG A 4 -62.65 11.08 27.09
C ARG A 4 -61.58 10.16 27.75
N LYS A 5 -61.32 8.99 27.13
CA LYS A 5 -60.19 8.12 27.47
C LYS A 5 -58.95 8.62 26.76
N ASN A 6 -57.95 9.03 27.54
CA ASN A 6 -56.61 9.32 27.06
C ASN A 6 -55.90 8.00 26.75
N ALA A 7 -55.62 7.74 25.48
CA ALA A 7 -54.72 6.69 25.06
C ALA A 7 -53.29 7.23 24.93
N GLN A 8 -52.43 6.93 25.90
CA GLN A 8 -51.01 7.17 25.81
C GLN A 8 -50.42 6.22 24.75
N ARG A 9 -50.06 6.76 23.58
CA ARG A 9 -49.28 6.05 22.59
C ARG A 9 -47.80 6.05 23.06
N SER A 10 -47.33 4.93 23.58
CA SER A 10 -45.90 4.67 23.78
C SER A 10 -45.21 4.60 22.39
N ARG A 11 -44.41 5.62 22.09
CA ARG A 11 -43.50 5.60 20.93
C ARG A 11 -42.38 4.61 21.27
N LYS A 12 -42.45 3.41 20.73
CA LYS A 12 -41.29 2.50 20.64
C LYS A 12 -40.26 3.16 19.69
N TYR A 13 -39.17 3.68 20.26
CA TYR A 13 -37.98 4.05 19.50
C TYR A 13 -37.34 2.74 18.98
N SER A 14 -37.59 2.39 17.75
CA SER A 14 -36.83 1.40 17.03
C SER A 14 -35.45 2.01 16.75
N VAL A 15 -34.46 1.61 17.52
CA VAL A 15 -33.05 1.85 17.17
C VAL A 15 -32.77 0.96 15.95
N ARG A 16 -32.93 1.54 14.76
CA ARG A 16 -32.41 0.93 13.54
C ARG A 16 -30.88 0.95 13.68
N ASN A 17 -30.30 -0.22 14.01
CA ASN A 17 -28.88 -0.46 13.79
C ASN A 17 -28.59 -0.12 12.31
N ARG A 18 -28.00 1.05 12.07
CA ARG A 18 -27.39 1.38 10.77
C ARG A 18 -26.19 0.43 10.67
N MET A 19 -26.35 -0.68 9.95
CA MET A 19 -25.21 -1.48 9.52
C MET A 19 -24.24 -0.56 8.76
N VAL A 20 -23.06 -0.41 9.29
CA VAL A 20 -22.00 0.37 8.66
C VAL A 20 -21.50 -0.44 7.49
N LYS A 21 -21.83 -0.03 6.25
CA LYS A 21 -21.25 -0.66 5.06
C LYS A 21 -19.75 -0.39 5.04
N ALA A 22 -18.95 -1.43 5.20
CA ALA A 22 -17.53 -1.34 4.98
C ALA A 22 -17.30 -1.02 3.49
N THR A 23 -16.70 0.12 3.19
CA THR A 23 -16.36 0.47 1.80
C THR A 23 -15.35 -0.56 1.27
N LYS A 24 -15.51 -1.01 0.02
CA LYS A 24 -14.57 -1.98 -0.62
C LYS A 24 -13.10 -1.52 -0.59
N LYS A 25 -12.88 -0.23 -0.33
CA LYS A 25 -11.55 0.42 -0.29
C LYS A 25 -10.96 0.58 1.11
N TYR A 26 -11.60 0.02 2.17
CA TYR A 26 -11.13 0.23 3.55
C TYR A 26 -9.67 -0.16 3.76
N LYS A 27 -9.20 -1.21 3.09
CA LYS A 27 -7.83 -1.71 3.21
C LYS A 27 -6.80 -0.69 2.74
N ASP A 28 -7.01 -0.14 1.54
CA ASP A 28 -6.12 0.85 0.95
C ASP A 28 -6.13 2.13 1.79
N THR A 29 -7.31 2.56 2.23
CA THR A 29 -7.45 3.75 3.07
C THR A 29 -6.71 3.61 4.38
N ILE A 30 -6.86 2.46 5.07
CA ILE A 30 -6.19 2.25 6.37
C ILE A 30 -4.69 2.07 6.18
N PHE A 31 -4.25 1.30 5.19
CA PHE A 31 -2.83 1.15 4.88
C PHE A 31 -2.18 2.51 4.67
N ARG A 32 -2.80 3.36 3.84
CA ARG A 32 -2.33 4.71 3.59
C ARG A 32 -2.28 5.56 4.87
N MET A 33 -3.34 5.59 5.67
CA MET A 33 -3.38 6.33 6.94
C MET A 33 -2.26 5.91 7.89
N LEU A 34 -1.94 4.62 7.97
CA LEU A 34 -0.90 4.10 8.84
C LEU A 34 0.49 4.52 8.39
N PHE A 35 0.73 4.57 7.08
CA PHE A 35 2.05 4.86 6.52
C PHE A 35 2.22 6.30 6.02
N GLU A 36 1.19 7.16 6.08
CA GLU A 36 1.35 8.62 5.99
C GLU A 36 2.07 9.21 7.22
N ASN A 37 2.04 8.52 8.36
CA ASN A 37 2.83 8.89 9.54
C ASN A 37 4.29 8.45 9.34
N LYS A 38 5.21 9.42 9.44
CA LYS A 38 6.64 9.20 9.18
C LYS A 38 7.30 8.22 10.16
N GLU A 39 6.89 8.22 11.41
CA GLU A 39 7.40 7.31 12.44
C GLU A 39 7.03 5.87 12.13
N ASN A 40 5.76 5.63 11.73
CA ASN A 40 5.31 4.32 11.30
C ASN A 40 6.05 3.86 10.03
N LEU A 41 6.25 4.78 9.08
CA LEU A 41 6.97 4.51 7.85
C LEU A 41 8.43 4.16 8.12
N LEU A 42 9.09 4.89 9.03
CA LEU A 42 10.45 4.62 9.45
C LEU A 42 10.57 3.29 10.18
N SER A 43 9.65 2.99 11.10
CA SER A 43 9.60 1.70 11.80
C SER A 43 9.48 0.55 10.80
N HIS A 44 8.60 0.69 9.81
CA HIS A 44 8.43 -0.29 8.75
C HIS A 44 9.71 -0.44 7.89
N TYR A 45 10.31 0.69 7.49
CA TYR A 45 11.59 0.69 6.76
C TYR A 45 12.68 -0.04 7.52
N ASN A 46 12.83 0.25 8.81
CA ASN A 46 13.80 -0.40 9.69
C ASN A 46 13.58 -1.91 9.75
N ALA A 47 12.33 -2.35 9.93
CA ALA A 47 11.99 -3.77 9.98
C ALA A 47 12.33 -4.51 8.68
N MET A 48 12.04 -3.89 7.52
CA MET A 48 12.32 -4.50 6.22
C MET A 48 13.81 -4.57 5.86
N ASN A 49 14.59 -3.59 6.32
CA ASN A 49 15.98 -3.44 5.90
C ASN A 49 16.98 -3.78 7.02
N HIS A 50 16.51 -4.32 8.15
CA HIS A 50 17.32 -4.60 9.35
C HIS A 50 18.16 -3.38 9.77
N LYS A 51 17.52 -2.21 9.81
CA LYS A 51 18.11 -0.92 10.17
C LYS A 51 17.53 -0.41 11.48
N ASN A 52 18.15 0.60 12.06
CA ASN A 52 17.74 1.22 13.33
C ASN A 52 17.81 2.76 13.23
N TYR A 53 17.22 3.33 12.16
CA TYR A 53 17.10 4.78 12.07
C TYR A 53 16.10 5.29 13.11
N THR A 54 16.43 6.40 13.76
CA THR A 54 15.60 7.01 14.81
C THR A 54 15.02 8.35 14.41
N ASP A 55 15.58 8.98 13.36
CA ASP A 55 15.15 10.27 12.87
C ASP A 55 14.15 10.10 11.71
N ALA A 56 12.87 10.28 12.01
CA ALA A 56 11.80 10.22 11.02
C ALA A 56 11.82 11.42 10.03
N ASP A 57 12.47 12.53 10.39
CA ASP A 57 12.58 13.69 9.51
C ASP A 57 13.59 13.49 8.38
N ALA A 58 14.47 12.50 8.52
CA ALA A 58 15.32 12.04 7.41
C ALA A 58 14.51 11.46 6.23
N LEU A 59 13.25 11.06 6.45
CA LEU A 59 12.35 10.62 5.40
C LEU A 59 11.83 11.81 4.59
N GLN A 60 12.18 11.84 3.32
CA GLN A 60 11.57 12.76 2.36
C GLN A 60 10.43 12.06 1.62
N VAL A 61 9.19 12.34 2.04
CA VAL A 61 8.00 11.84 1.34
C VAL A 61 7.87 12.59 0.01
N VAL A 62 7.82 11.83 -1.07
CA VAL A 62 7.61 12.36 -2.43
C VAL A 62 6.13 12.24 -2.73
N THR A 63 5.44 13.38 -2.79
CA THR A 63 3.99 13.39 -3.09
C THR A 63 3.78 13.10 -4.57
N LEU A 64 2.97 12.09 -4.83
CA LEU A 64 2.67 11.63 -6.18
C LEU A 64 1.53 12.44 -6.80
N GLU A 65 1.79 13.68 -7.16
CA GLU A 65 0.76 14.59 -7.70
C GLU A 65 0.11 14.09 -9.00
N ASN A 66 0.77 13.23 -9.75
CA ASN A 66 0.30 12.70 -11.03
C ASN A 66 -0.22 11.26 -11.00
N SER A 67 -0.43 10.66 -9.84
CA SER A 67 -1.05 9.32 -9.71
C SER A 67 -2.48 9.25 -10.30
N ILE A 68 -3.08 10.41 -10.60
CA ILE A 68 -4.41 10.53 -11.20
C ILE A 68 -4.45 9.94 -12.63
N TYR A 69 -3.35 9.99 -13.37
CA TYR A 69 -3.31 9.57 -14.79
C TYR A 69 -3.42 8.06 -15.01
N MET A 70 -3.03 7.24 -14.00
CA MET A 70 -3.05 5.78 -14.11
C MET A 70 -3.87 5.08 -13.00
N GLY A 71 -4.67 5.80 -12.24
CA GLY A 71 -5.49 5.23 -11.17
C GLY A 71 -4.71 4.79 -9.92
N MET A 72 -3.43 5.18 -9.80
CA MET A 72 -2.52 4.82 -8.71
C MET A 72 -2.68 5.78 -7.51
N LYS A 73 -3.88 5.87 -6.94
CA LYS A 73 -4.17 6.79 -5.83
C LYS A 73 -3.63 6.35 -4.47
N ASN A 74 -3.05 5.15 -4.39
CA ASN A 74 -2.76 4.51 -3.10
C ASN A 74 -1.28 4.23 -2.88
N ASP A 75 -0.42 4.75 -3.76
CA ASP A 75 1.00 4.48 -3.72
C ASP A 75 1.71 5.52 -2.87
N LEU A 76 2.65 5.07 -2.05
CA LEU A 76 3.48 5.90 -1.21
C LEU A 76 4.92 5.86 -1.74
N ALA A 77 5.48 7.02 -2.06
CA ALA A 77 6.88 7.14 -2.42
C ALA A 77 7.63 8.01 -1.41
N PHE A 78 8.83 7.60 -1.07
CA PHE A 78 9.72 8.35 -0.20
C PHE A 78 11.18 8.10 -0.54
N ILE A 79 12.02 9.08 -0.23
CA ILE A 79 13.48 8.98 -0.35
C ILE A 79 14.06 8.85 1.06
N LEU A 80 14.89 7.86 1.24
CA LEU A 80 15.70 7.67 2.42
C LEU A 80 17.05 7.08 2.02
N ASP A 81 18.13 7.63 2.55
CA ASP A 81 19.49 7.14 2.32
C ASP A 81 19.82 6.95 0.82
N MET A 82 19.49 7.96 0.00
CA MET A 82 19.71 7.99 -1.45
C MET A 82 18.98 6.91 -2.24
N ASN A 83 18.00 6.23 -1.65
CA ASN A 83 17.10 5.31 -2.34
C ASN A 83 15.69 5.89 -2.41
N LEU A 84 15.01 5.66 -3.53
CA LEU A 84 13.61 6.00 -3.73
C LEU A 84 12.76 4.74 -3.54
N TYR A 85 11.97 4.70 -2.50
CA TYR A 85 11.07 3.58 -2.18
C TYR A 85 9.68 3.86 -2.73
N LEU A 86 9.11 2.89 -3.44
CA LEU A 86 7.75 2.89 -3.92
C LEU A 86 7.01 1.74 -3.25
N TYR A 87 6.08 2.08 -2.36
CA TYR A 87 5.27 1.15 -1.60
C TYR A 87 3.85 1.16 -2.13
N GLU A 88 3.39 0.03 -2.63
CA GLU A 88 2.02 -0.13 -3.12
C GLU A 88 1.28 -1.20 -2.32
N HIS A 89 0.03 -0.92 -1.95
CA HIS A 89 -0.87 -1.88 -1.34
C HIS A 89 -1.76 -2.54 -2.39
N GLN A 90 -1.81 -3.89 -2.41
CA GLN A 90 -2.57 -4.66 -3.39
C GLN A 90 -3.46 -5.71 -2.73
N SER A 91 -4.77 -5.63 -2.98
CA SER A 91 -5.74 -6.68 -2.60
C SER A 91 -5.96 -7.71 -3.70
N THR A 92 -5.47 -7.46 -4.90
CA THR A 92 -5.59 -8.34 -6.07
C THR A 92 -4.20 -8.69 -6.57
N TYR A 93 -3.97 -9.97 -6.86
CA TYR A 93 -2.72 -10.41 -7.49
C TYR A 93 -2.61 -9.81 -8.89
N ASN A 94 -1.61 -8.96 -9.12
CA ASN A 94 -1.42 -8.26 -10.39
C ASN A 94 0.02 -8.45 -10.90
N PRO A 95 0.24 -9.32 -11.89
CA PRO A 95 1.58 -9.58 -12.43
C PRO A 95 2.12 -8.41 -13.29
N ASN A 96 1.29 -7.41 -13.62
CA ASN A 96 1.70 -6.24 -14.40
C ASN A 96 2.34 -5.13 -13.56
N MET A 97 2.62 -5.39 -12.27
CA MET A 97 3.25 -4.40 -11.40
C MET A 97 4.57 -3.87 -11.95
N PRO A 98 5.51 -4.70 -12.46
CA PRO A 98 6.77 -4.18 -12.97
C PRO A 98 6.58 -3.20 -14.14
N LEU A 99 5.61 -3.43 -15.01
CA LEU A 99 5.32 -2.53 -16.12
C LEU A 99 4.70 -1.20 -15.63
N ARG A 100 3.83 -1.26 -14.62
CA ARG A 100 3.27 -0.04 -13.99
C ARG A 100 4.35 0.77 -13.31
N ASP A 101 5.20 0.11 -12.52
CA ASP A 101 6.29 0.74 -11.79
C ASP A 101 7.34 1.35 -12.71
N LEU A 102 7.57 0.77 -13.89
CA LEU A 102 8.45 1.34 -14.92
C LEU A 102 7.94 2.72 -15.38
N PHE A 103 6.66 2.84 -15.72
CA PHE A 103 6.09 4.12 -16.13
C PHE A 103 6.12 5.13 -14.98
N TYR A 104 5.88 4.66 -13.80
CA TYR A 104 5.87 5.44 -12.61
C TYR A 104 7.24 6.03 -12.28
N ILE A 105 8.28 5.18 -12.17
CA ILE A 105 9.62 5.63 -11.85
C ILE A 105 10.19 6.54 -12.95
N SER A 106 9.85 6.29 -14.20
CA SER A 106 10.22 7.17 -15.32
C SER A 106 9.71 8.60 -15.12
N ASN A 107 8.45 8.75 -14.70
CA ASN A 107 7.87 10.06 -14.41
C ASN A 107 8.55 10.75 -13.21
N GLU A 108 8.87 10.00 -12.15
CA GLU A 108 9.55 10.55 -10.98
C GLU A 108 10.96 11.01 -11.32
N TYR A 109 11.71 10.23 -12.07
CA TYR A 109 13.05 10.61 -12.51
C TYR A 109 13.05 11.84 -13.43
N GLN A 110 12.02 12.01 -14.27
CA GLN A 110 11.88 13.21 -15.10
C GLN A 110 11.73 14.48 -14.26
N LYS A 111 11.15 14.42 -13.06
CA LYS A 111 11.03 15.54 -12.13
C LYS A 111 12.35 15.84 -11.42
N LEU A 112 13.12 14.79 -11.10
CA LEU A 112 14.38 14.91 -10.36
C LEU A 112 15.54 15.40 -11.22
N VAL A 113 15.49 15.14 -12.53
CA VAL A 113 16.58 15.43 -13.46
C VAL A 113 16.30 16.67 -14.26
N VAL A 114 17.24 17.63 -14.23
CA VAL A 114 17.19 18.79 -15.11
C VAL A 114 17.50 18.33 -16.55
N GLN A 115 16.53 18.34 -17.43
CA GLN A 115 16.66 17.80 -18.80
C GLN A 115 17.89 18.30 -19.57
N LYS A 116 18.26 19.58 -19.42
CA LYS A 116 19.48 20.15 -20.06
C LYS A 116 20.76 19.46 -19.61
N SER A 117 20.79 18.93 -18.39
CA SER A 117 21.97 18.25 -17.84
C SER A 117 22.20 16.87 -18.45
N LEU A 118 21.19 16.25 -19.07
CA LEU A 118 21.31 14.96 -19.73
C LEU A 118 22.19 15.00 -20.99
N TYR A 119 22.37 16.18 -21.57
CA TYR A 119 23.23 16.40 -22.74
C TYR A 119 24.64 16.85 -22.38
N SER A 120 24.98 16.91 -21.07
CA SER A 120 26.32 17.24 -20.60
C SER A 120 27.17 15.97 -20.52
N SER A 121 28.49 16.14 -20.45
CA SER A 121 29.44 15.05 -20.19
C SER A 121 29.50 14.60 -18.72
N VAL A 122 28.74 15.27 -17.84
CA VAL A 122 28.70 14.99 -16.40
C VAL A 122 27.59 13.99 -16.10
N LEU A 123 27.93 12.87 -15.44
CA LEU A 123 26.97 11.87 -15.01
C LEU A 123 25.97 12.47 -14.01
N GLN A 124 24.69 12.41 -14.35
CA GLN A 124 23.61 12.77 -13.43
C GLN A 124 23.29 11.59 -12.52
N LYS A 125 23.43 11.79 -11.21
CA LYS A 125 23.09 10.79 -10.20
C LYS A 125 21.62 10.90 -9.81
N ILE A 126 20.95 9.77 -9.69
CA ILE A 126 19.55 9.66 -9.27
C ILE A 126 19.45 8.65 -8.12
N PRO A 127 18.44 8.73 -7.24
CA PRO A 127 18.20 7.73 -6.21
C PRO A 127 17.94 6.36 -6.82
N ALA A 128 18.49 5.30 -6.22
CA ALA A 128 18.19 3.94 -6.66
C ALA A 128 16.73 3.57 -6.30
N PRO A 129 15.93 3.00 -7.23
CA PRO A 129 14.54 2.70 -6.97
C PRO A 129 14.41 1.35 -6.24
N LYS A 130 13.44 1.25 -5.34
CA LYS A 130 13.02 0.03 -4.65
C LYS A 130 11.50 -0.08 -4.71
N PHE A 131 11.02 -1.17 -5.29
CA PHE A 131 9.60 -1.43 -5.50
C PHE A 131 9.12 -2.53 -4.57
N VAL A 132 8.10 -2.25 -3.76
CA VAL A 132 7.55 -3.18 -2.79
C VAL A 132 6.03 -3.16 -2.84
N VAL A 133 5.44 -4.32 -3.07
CA VAL A 133 4.00 -4.53 -3.03
C VAL A 133 3.62 -5.25 -1.75
N PHE A 134 2.73 -4.65 -0.97
CA PHE A 134 2.10 -5.26 0.20
C PHE A 134 0.81 -5.95 -0.23
N TYR A 135 0.88 -7.26 -0.38
CA TYR A 135 -0.25 -8.05 -0.82
C TYR A 135 -1.08 -8.57 0.34
N ASN A 136 -2.36 -8.22 0.35
CA ASN A 136 -3.33 -8.77 1.30
C ASN A 136 -4.56 -9.39 0.62
N GLY A 137 -4.41 -9.88 -0.59
CA GLY A 137 -5.48 -10.55 -1.33
C GLY A 137 -5.85 -11.93 -0.76
N THR A 138 -6.78 -12.61 -1.44
CA THR A 138 -7.24 -13.96 -1.05
C THR A 138 -6.56 -15.08 -1.84
N LYS A 139 -5.87 -14.77 -2.94
CA LYS A 139 -5.05 -15.75 -3.65
C LYS A 139 -3.88 -16.15 -2.75
N LYS A 140 -3.65 -17.44 -2.60
CA LYS A 140 -2.48 -17.95 -1.86
C LYS A 140 -1.21 -17.63 -2.64
N ILE A 141 -0.26 -16.99 -1.99
CA ILE A 141 1.08 -16.72 -2.48
C ILE A 141 2.08 -16.99 -1.36
N GLU A 142 3.34 -17.14 -1.71
CA GLU A 142 4.46 -17.26 -0.77
C GLU A 142 4.58 -16.00 0.09
N ASP A 143 5.31 -16.10 1.20
CA ASP A 143 5.57 -14.97 2.10
C ASP A 143 6.25 -13.83 1.36
N ILE A 144 7.25 -14.17 0.55
CA ILE A 144 7.99 -13.25 -0.29
C ILE A 144 8.05 -13.82 -1.70
N SER A 145 7.71 -13.03 -2.69
CA SER A 145 7.85 -13.37 -4.10
C SER A 145 8.37 -12.17 -4.89
N GLU A 146 8.76 -12.40 -6.14
CA GLU A 146 9.28 -11.36 -7.02
C GLU A 146 8.53 -11.36 -8.34
N PHE A 147 8.13 -10.18 -8.80
CA PHE A 147 7.70 -9.96 -10.17
C PHE A 147 8.83 -9.32 -10.96
N ARG A 148 8.98 -9.74 -12.20
CA ARG A 148 10.00 -9.24 -13.13
C ARG A 148 9.37 -8.64 -14.37
N LEU A 149 9.93 -7.54 -14.84
CA LEU A 149 9.49 -6.89 -16.08
C LEU A 149 9.72 -7.80 -17.29
N SER A 150 10.82 -8.55 -17.30
CA SER A 150 11.15 -9.51 -18.36
C SER A 150 10.07 -10.59 -18.55
N SER A 151 9.28 -10.90 -17.50
CA SER A 151 8.15 -11.83 -17.63
C SER A 151 7.01 -11.31 -18.53
N ALA A 152 6.99 -10.01 -18.83
CA ALA A 152 6.01 -9.39 -19.71
C ALA A 152 6.49 -9.27 -21.17
N TYR A 153 7.74 -9.66 -21.47
CA TYR A 153 8.26 -9.61 -22.83
C TYR A 153 7.66 -10.72 -23.68
N GLU A 154 7.20 -10.36 -24.89
CA GLU A 154 6.68 -11.34 -25.86
C GLU A 154 7.74 -12.38 -26.24
N CYS A 155 9.00 -11.92 -26.41
CA CYS A 155 10.15 -12.77 -26.62
C CYS A 155 10.96 -12.91 -25.32
N GLN A 156 11.02 -14.10 -24.77
CA GLN A 156 11.79 -14.36 -23.55
C GLN A 156 13.30 -14.25 -23.84
N THR A 157 14.03 -13.66 -22.91
CA THR A 157 15.48 -13.48 -22.98
C THR A 157 16.08 -13.66 -21.58
N ASP A 158 17.23 -14.32 -21.51
CA ASP A 158 17.97 -14.53 -20.26
C ASP A 158 18.79 -13.28 -19.86
N ASP A 159 19.05 -12.38 -20.81
CA ASP A 159 19.81 -11.15 -20.61
C ASP A 159 19.05 -9.93 -21.16
N PRO A 160 18.01 -9.46 -20.47
CA PRO A 160 17.25 -8.31 -20.89
C PRO A 160 18.04 -7.00 -20.65
N ASN A 161 18.11 -6.12 -21.66
CA ASN A 161 18.72 -4.80 -21.50
C ASN A 161 17.94 -3.90 -20.54
N LEU A 162 16.67 -4.19 -20.27
CA LEU A 162 15.84 -3.50 -19.31
C LEU A 162 15.18 -4.53 -18.39
N GLU A 163 15.50 -4.46 -17.09
CA GLU A 163 14.87 -5.28 -16.07
C GLU A 163 14.43 -4.40 -14.89
N LEU A 164 13.23 -4.67 -14.40
CA LEU A 164 12.69 -4.10 -13.18
C LEU A 164 12.11 -5.23 -12.32
N ARG A 165 12.48 -5.24 -11.04
CA ARG A 165 12.06 -6.25 -10.09
C ARG A 165 11.21 -5.62 -9.00
N VAL A 166 10.09 -6.26 -8.69
CA VAL A 166 9.15 -5.82 -7.65
C VAL A 166 9.09 -6.91 -6.60
N THR A 167 9.44 -6.57 -5.37
CA THR A 167 9.28 -7.46 -4.22
C THR A 167 7.83 -7.46 -3.79
N VAL A 168 7.23 -8.63 -3.67
CA VAL A 168 5.85 -8.80 -3.18
C VAL A 168 5.88 -9.47 -1.82
N LEU A 169 5.35 -8.78 -0.82
CA LEU A 169 5.27 -9.25 0.57
C LEU A 169 3.83 -9.64 0.89
N ASN A 170 3.61 -10.88 1.29
CA ASN A 170 2.31 -11.33 1.77
C ASN A 170 2.07 -10.82 3.18
N VAL A 171 1.21 -9.80 3.31
CA VAL A 171 0.90 -9.18 4.61
C VAL A 171 -0.43 -9.65 5.18
N ASN A 172 -0.90 -10.84 4.80
CA ASN A 172 -1.99 -11.50 5.50
C ASN A 172 -1.52 -12.01 6.87
N GLU A 173 -2.46 -12.12 7.81
CA GLU A 173 -2.17 -12.69 9.13
C GLU A 173 -1.60 -14.11 9.02
N GLY A 174 -0.53 -14.40 9.77
CA GLY A 174 0.20 -15.68 9.72
C GLY A 174 1.34 -15.75 8.71
N HIS A 175 1.56 -14.69 7.92
CA HIS A 175 2.64 -14.58 6.95
C HIS A 175 3.71 -13.58 7.40
N ASN A 176 4.95 -13.70 6.88
CA ASN A 176 6.08 -12.81 7.15
C ASN A 176 6.24 -12.49 8.65
N GLN A 177 6.30 -13.51 9.50
CA GLN A 177 6.26 -13.38 10.96
C GLN A 177 7.37 -12.47 11.49
N GLU A 178 8.60 -12.61 11.01
CA GLU A 178 9.72 -11.77 11.41
C GLU A 178 9.44 -10.27 11.14
N LEU A 179 8.94 -9.94 9.94
CA LEU A 179 8.54 -8.58 9.59
C LEU A 179 7.42 -8.07 10.51
N MET A 180 6.43 -8.92 10.82
CA MET A 180 5.32 -8.57 11.70
C MET A 180 5.75 -8.35 13.14
N GLU A 181 6.77 -9.05 13.61
CA GLU A 181 7.32 -8.88 14.96
C GLU A 181 8.07 -7.56 15.10
N HIS A 182 8.77 -7.13 14.04
CA HIS A 182 9.53 -5.89 14.01
C HIS A 182 8.72 -4.67 13.57
N CYS A 183 7.51 -4.86 13.05
CA CYS A 183 6.62 -3.77 12.64
C CYS A 183 5.20 -3.95 13.21
N GLN A 184 4.98 -3.43 14.42
CA GLN A 184 3.71 -3.55 15.12
C GLN A 184 2.53 -2.98 14.31
N THR A 185 2.73 -1.86 13.62
CA THR A 185 1.71 -1.22 12.77
C THR A 185 1.22 -2.14 11.66
N LEU A 186 2.15 -2.86 11.00
CA LEU A 186 1.81 -3.80 9.93
C LEU A 186 1.08 -5.03 10.48
N LYS A 187 1.50 -5.52 11.65
CA LYS A 187 0.83 -6.62 12.36
C LYS A 187 -0.61 -6.28 12.72
N GLU A 188 -0.84 -5.11 13.29
CA GLU A 188 -2.18 -4.64 13.62
C GLU A 188 -3.06 -4.47 12.39
N TYR A 189 -2.49 -3.96 11.30
CA TYR A 189 -3.17 -3.90 10.00
C TYR A 189 -3.60 -5.28 9.50
N ALA A 190 -2.72 -6.28 9.51
CA ALA A 190 -3.03 -7.65 9.11
C ALA A 190 -4.18 -8.26 9.94
N GLN A 191 -4.11 -8.10 11.26
CA GLN A 191 -5.15 -8.56 12.18
C GLN A 191 -6.49 -7.84 11.94
N TYR A 192 -6.45 -6.54 11.72
CA TYR A 192 -7.66 -5.76 11.41
C TYR A 192 -8.34 -6.27 10.14
N VAL A 193 -7.57 -6.45 9.05
CA VAL A 193 -8.11 -6.97 7.78
C VAL A 193 -8.73 -8.35 7.95
N THR A 194 -8.10 -9.24 8.72
CA THR A 194 -8.62 -10.57 9.02
C THR A 194 -9.94 -10.50 9.78
N LYS A 195 -10.03 -9.65 10.81
CA LYS A 195 -11.27 -9.43 11.58
C LYS A 195 -12.38 -8.92 10.69
N VAL A 196 -12.13 -7.90 9.87
CA VAL A 196 -13.16 -7.35 8.96
C VAL A 196 -13.65 -8.41 7.97
N ARG A 197 -12.75 -9.22 7.39
CA ARG A 197 -13.14 -10.33 6.51
C ARG A 197 -14.06 -11.34 7.21
N LYS A 198 -13.71 -11.71 8.44
CA LYS A 198 -14.51 -12.64 9.25
C LYS A 198 -15.91 -12.10 9.49
N TYR A 199 -16.05 -10.86 9.95
CA TYR A 199 -17.38 -10.26 10.21
C TYR A 199 -18.19 -10.04 8.92
N THR A 200 -17.51 -9.70 7.81
CA THR A 200 -18.18 -9.59 6.51
C THR A 200 -18.71 -10.95 6.04
N SER A 201 -17.95 -12.05 6.24
CA SER A 201 -18.39 -13.39 5.87
C SER A 201 -19.56 -13.90 6.73
N LEU A 202 -19.70 -13.42 7.96
CA LEU A 202 -20.80 -13.73 8.87
C LEU A 202 -22.05 -12.85 8.60
N GLY A 203 -21.99 -11.89 7.67
CA GLY A 203 -23.09 -10.96 7.38
C GLY A 203 -23.31 -9.88 8.43
N GLU A 204 -22.36 -9.72 9.37
CA GLU A 204 -22.44 -8.71 10.43
C GLU A 204 -21.97 -7.33 9.96
N LEU A 205 -21.22 -7.29 8.84
CA LEU A 205 -20.79 -6.09 8.12
C LEU A 205 -21.23 -6.23 6.66
N SER A 206 -22.28 -5.56 6.27
CA SER A 206 -22.79 -5.53 4.89
C SER A 206 -22.69 -4.12 4.27
#